data_8ae4483e2737d6274e569b05c6ae39b1
#
_entry.id   8ae4483e2737d6274e569b05c6ae39b1
#
_cell.length_a   1.000
_cell.length_b   1.000
_cell.length_c   1.000
_cell.angle_alpha   90.00
_cell.angle_beta   90.00
_cell.angle_gamma   90.00
#
_symmetry.space_group_name_H-M   'P 1'
#
loop_
_entity.id
_entity.type
_entity.pdbx_description
1 polymer ?
#
loop_
_entity_poly.entity_id
_entity_poly.type
_entity_poly.pdbx_seq_one_letter_code
_entity_poly.pdbx_strand_id
1 'polypeptide(L)'
;MPKASGFEIVYDKSYPPGTTDMVPIVRAIQAANPDLVFACAYPPDTVGIVRAANEIGLNTKMFGGAMIGLLATPIKLQLGPLMNGLVIMESFVPAPTLDFPGLKAMLEKYQAKAPSLGIDPLGYGFTPFAYAVGQVLAQAVEATKSLDHDKLADYVHAHKFSTVAGEIAFGKDGDEVTAVLHPISGCERERSRAVPRYRAPDDPVAAGI
;
A
#
# COMPACT_ATOMS: atom_id res chain seq x y z
N MET A 1 -19.58 -7.52 -2.46
CA MET A 1 -19.06 -7.19 -1.12
C MET A 1 -19.53 -5.82 -0.58
N PRO A 2 -19.51 -4.68 -1.28
CA PRO A 2 -20.00 -3.41 -0.71
C PRO A 2 -21.45 -3.46 -0.20
N LYS A 3 -22.32 -4.18 -0.89
CA LYS A 3 -23.73 -4.36 -0.46
C LYS A 3 -23.87 -5.08 0.88
N ALA A 4 -22.98 -6.00 1.20
CA ALA A 4 -22.98 -6.71 2.50
C ALA A 4 -22.57 -5.80 3.67
N SER A 5 -21.88 -4.68 3.37
CA SER A 5 -21.42 -3.69 4.35
C SER A 5 -22.37 -2.48 4.48
N GLY A 6 -23.53 -2.52 3.81
CA GLY A 6 -24.51 -1.44 3.87
C GLY A 6 -24.21 -0.23 2.99
N PHE A 7 -23.23 -0.34 2.07
CA PHE A 7 -22.96 0.71 1.09
C PHE A 7 -23.87 0.61 -0.13
N GLU A 8 -24.39 1.74 -0.59
CA GLU A 8 -25.03 1.89 -1.89
C GLU A 8 -23.98 2.29 -2.93
N ILE A 9 -23.89 1.54 -4.02
CA ILE A 9 -22.97 1.85 -5.12
C ILE A 9 -23.72 2.76 -6.12
N VAL A 10 -23.36 4.04 -6.13
CA VAL A 10 -23.94 5.06 -7.03
C VAL A 10 -23.14 5.24 -8.32
N TYR A 11 -21.89 4.77 -8.34
CA TYR A 11 -21.02 4.79 -9.53
C TYR A 11 -20.06 3.59 -9.48
N ASP A 12 -20.07 2.77 -10.52
CA ASP A 12 -19.17 1.62 -10.69
C ASP A 12 -18.81 1.49 -12.17
N LYS A 13 -17.66 2.03 -12.53
CA LYS A 13 -17.15 1.98 -13.91
C LYS A 13 -15.65 1.85 -13.93
N SER A 14 -15.16 1.09 -14.90
CA SER A 14 -13.75 1.04 -15.29
C SER A 14 -13.48 2.02 -16.44
N TYR A 15 -12.21 2.32 -16.63
CA TYR A 15 -11.72 3.10 -17.77
C TYR A 15 -10.58 2.34 -18.46
N PRO A 16 -10.34 2.59 -19.77
CA PRO A 16 -9.25 1.94 -20.50
C PRO A 16 -7.88 2.28 -19.89
N PRO A 17 -6.96 1.32 -19.80
CA PRO A 17 -5.56 1.62 -19.44
C PRO A 17 -4.96 2.69 -20.36
N GLY A 18 -4.17 3.61 -19.77
CA GLY A 18 -3.57 4.71 -20.52
C GLY A 18 -4.52 5.88 -20.83
N THR A 19 -5.69 5.93 -20.20
CA THR A 19 -6.56 7.11 -20.26
C THR A 19 -5.81 8.32 -19.73
N THR A 20 -5.63 9.34 -20.57
CA THR A 20 -4.87 10.56 -20.21
C THR A 20 -5.76 11.67 -19.67
N ASP A 21 -7.02 11.73 -20.10
CA ASP A 21 -8.00 12.71 -19.61
C ASP A 21 -8.95 12.07 -18.59
N MET A 22 -8.74 12.38 -17.33
CA MET A 22 -9.56 11.90 -16.21
C MET A 22 -10.72 12.85 -15.86
N VAL A 23 -10.77 14.02 -16.44
CA VAL A 23 -11.81 15.03 -16.14
C VAL A 23 -13.22 14.51 -16.41
N PRO A 24 -13.55 13.86 -17.54
CA PRO A 24 -14.89 13.32 -17.77
C PRO A 24 -15.31 12.25 -16.75
N ILE A 25 -14.36 11.42 -16.32
CA ILE A 25 -14.59 10.37 -15.32
C ILE A 25 -14.93 11.00 -13.97
N VAL A 26 -14.11 11.95 -13.51
CA VAL A 26 -14.31 12.61 -12.23
C VAL A 26 -15.57 13.47 -12.22
N ARG A 27 -15.95 14.10 -13.35
CA ARG A 27 -17.24 14.79 -13.51
C ARG A 27 -18.43 13.82 -13.37
N ALA A 28 -18.34 12.64 -13.95
CA ALA A 28 -19.38 11.63 -13.81
C ALA A 28 -19.49 11.12 -12.34
N ILE A 29 -18.38 10.97 -11.64
CA ILE A 29 -18.35 10.66 -10.21
C ILE A 29 -19.02 11.80 -9.41
N GLN A 30 -18.65 13.05 -9.66
CA GLN A 30 -19.23 14.20 -9.00
C GLN A 30 -20.74 14.31 -9.21
N ALA A 31 -21.22 14.03 -10.45
CA ALA A 31 -22.63 14.03 -10.79
C ALA A 31 -23.44 12.96 -10.04
N ALA A 32 -22.81 11.85 -9.67
CA ALA A 32 -23.42 10.81 -8.84
C ALA A 32 -23.46 11.18 -7.35
N ASN A 33 -22.81 12.28 -6.95
CA ASN A 33 -22.78 12.82 -5.60
C ASN A 33 -22.46 11.78 -4.50
N PRO A 34 -21.34 11.04 -4.58
CA PRO A 34 -21.01 10.01 -3.63
C PRO A 34 -20.48 10.59 -2.32
N ASP A 35 -20.78 9.95 -1.19
CA ASP A 35 -20.11 10.24 0.08
C ASP A 35 -18.65 9.77 0.09
N LEU A 36 -18.39 8.63 -0.54
CA LEU A 36 -17.07 7.99 -0.60
C LEU A 36 -16.69 7.69 -2.05
N VAL A 37 -15.45 7.99 -2.40
CA VAL A 37 -14.86 7.57 -3.68
C VAL A 37 -13.70 6.61 -3.40
N PHE A 38 -13.85 5.38 -3.86
CA PHE A 38 -12.79 4.38 -3.84
C PHE A 38 -12.25 4.20 -5.26
N ALA A 39 -11.05 4.72 -5.51
CA ALA A 39 -10.40 4.64 -6.81
C ALA A 39 -9.31 3.56 -6.82
N CYS A 40 -9.31 2.74 -7.88
CA CYS A 40 -8.21 1.82 -8.19
C CYS A 40 -7.46 2.38 -9.39
N ALA A 41 -6.19 2.71 -9.23
CA ALA A 41 -5.41 3.36 -10.27
C ALA A 41 -3.93 2.99 -10.25
N TYR A 42 -3.35 2.82 -11.43
CA TYR A 42 -1.91 2.68 -11.61
C TYR A 42 -1.21 4.05 -11.58
N PRO A 43 0.14 4.10 -11.48
CA PRO A 43 0.87 5.35 -11.27
C PRO A 43 0.49 6.52 -12.19
N PRO A 44 0.44 6.37 -13.52
CA PRO A 44 0.05 7.48 -14.41
C PRO A 44 -1.37 7.96 -14.16
N ASP A 45 -2.30 7.03 -14.00
CA ASP A 45 -3.73 7.30 -13.81
C ASP A 45 -4.00 7.96 -12.45
N THR A 46 -3.24 7.57 -11.42
CA THR A 46 -3.30 8.17 -10.08
C THR A 46 -3.09 9.68 -10.14
N VAL A 47 -2.04 10.12 -10.84
CA VAL A 47 -1.74 11.55 -11.01
C VAL A 47 -2.87 12.27 -11.73
N GLY A 48 -3.38 11.66 -12.80
CA GLY A 48 -4.50 12.19 -13.60
C GLY A 48 -5.77 12.36 -12.76
N ILE A 49 -6.17 11.32 -12.03
CA ILE A 49 -7.38 11.35 -11.18
C ILE A 49 -7.28 12.41 -10.07
N VAL A 50 -6.14 12.47 -9.36
CA VAL A 50 -5.94 13.44 -8.28
C VAL A 50 -5.97 14.87 -8.80
N ARG A 51 -5.34 15.14 -9.94
CA ARG A 51 -5.37 16.46 -10.57
C ARG A 51 -6.75 16.84 -11.05
N ALA A 52 -7.45 15.94 -11.72
CA ALA A 52 -8.81 16.17 -12.18
C ALA A 52 -9.78 16.41 -11.01
N ALA A 53 -9.65 15.65 -9.91
CA ALA A 53 -10.45 15.84 -8.71
C ALA A 53 -10.26 17.24 -8.10
N ASN A 54 -9.01 17.71 -8.04
CA ASN A 54 -8.69 19.03 -7.55
C ASN A 54 -9.21 20.13 -8.51
N GLU A 55 -9.01 19.97 -9.82
CA GLU A 55 -9.46 20.94 -10.84
C GLU A 55 -10.98 21.13 -10.83
N ILE A 56 -11.72 20.04 -10.70
CA ILE A 56 -13.19 20.07 -10.67
C ILE A 56 -13.73 20.52 -9.31
N GLY A 57 -12.90 20.45 -8.26
CA GLY A 57 -13.35 20.68 -6.89
C GLY A 57 -14.23 19.53 -6.40
N LEU A 58 -13.84 18.29 -6.65
CA LEU A 58 -14.57 17.11 -6.17
C LEU A 58 -14.69 17.16 -4.65
N ASN A 59 -15.92 17.20 -4.16
CA ASN A 59 -16.22 17.27 -2.74
C ASN A 59 -16.87 15.97 -2.27
N THR A 60 -16.15 15.20 -1.46
CA THR A 60 -16.61 13.93 -0.90
C THR A 60 -16.15 13.82 0.55
N LYS A 61 -16.80 12.97 1.36
CA LYS A 61 -16.38 12.72 2.74
C LYS A 61 -15.07 11.94 2.81
N MET A 62 -14.81 11.08 1.81
CA MET A 62 -13.56 10.35 1.65
C MET A 62 -13.24 10.20 0.16
N PHE A 63 -12.00 10.47 -0.21
CA PHE A 63 -11.45 10.18 -1.53
C PHE A 63 -10.13 9.43 -1.38
N GLY A 64 -10.03 8.27 -2.02
CA GLY A 64 -8.83 7.46 -1.93
C GLY A 64 -9.01 6.05 -2.47
N GLY A 65 -8.38 5.08 -1.84
CA GLY A 65 -8.49 3.67 -2.20
C GLY A 65 -7.17 3.02 -2.61
N ALA A 66 -7.20 2.18 -3.65
CA ALA A 66 -6.05 1.45 -4.16
C ALA A 66 -5.34 2.21 -5.29
N MET A 67 -5.01 3.47 -5.05
CA MET A 67 -4.23 4.30 -5.98
C MET A 67 -2.73 4.01 -5.80
N ILE A 68 -2.25 2.95 -6.46
CA ILE A 68 -0.88 2.40 -6.29
C ILE A 68 0.21 3.46 -6.58
N GLY A 69 -0.05 4.42 -7.44
CA GLY A 69 0.89 5.52 -7.69
C GLY A 69 1.26 6.31 -6.44
N LEU A 70 0.37 6.41 -5.46
CA LEU A 70 0.64 7.11 -4.20
C LEU A 70 1.59 6.36 -3.25
N LEU A 71 2.00 5.14 -3.58
CA LEU A 71 3.05 4.42 -2.85
C LEU A 71 4.46 4.91 -3.22
N ALA A 72 4.60 5.55 -4.38
CA ALA A 72 5.89 6.03 -4.90
C ALA A 72 6.21 7.45 -4.45
N THR A 73 7.36 7.65 -3.80
CA THR A 73 7.82 8.97 -3.34
C THR A 73 7.88 10.02 -4.45
N PRO A 74 8.38 9.74 -5.67
CA PRO A 74 8.39 10.73 -6.75
C PRO A 74 6.99 11.25 -7.10
N ILE A 75 5.96 10.39 -7.05
CA ILE A 75 4.57 10.80 -7.32
C ILE A 75 4.02 11.64 -6.17
N LYS A 76 4.32 11.26 -4.92
CA LYS A 76 3.94 12.07 -3.74
C LYS A 76 4.54 13.47 -3.84
N LEU A 77 5.81 13.59 -4.21
CA LEU A 77 6.48 14.87 -4.43
C LEU A 77 5.85 15.67 -5.59
N GLN A 78 5.53 15.00 -6.69
CA GLN A 78 4.89 15.64 -7.85
C GLN A 78 3.50 16.18 -7.54
N LEU A 79 2.74 15.50 -6.71
CA LEU A 79 1.38 15.91 -6.31
C LEU A 79 1.41 16.95 -5.18
N GLY A 80 2.39 16.88 -4.28
CA GLY A 80 2.58 17.84 -3.19
C GLY A 80 1.29 18.09 -2.40
N PRO A 81 0.83 19.38 -2.29
CA PRO A 81 -0.36 19.73 -1.54
C PRO A 81 -1.66 19.05 -2.00
N LEU A 82 -1.71 18.56 -3.26
CA LEU A 82 -2.90 17.86 -3.77
C LEU A 82 -3.15 16.53 -3.06
N MET A 83 -2.18 16.04 -2.30
CA MET A 83 -2.33 14.83 -1.49
C MET A 83 -3.11 15.06 -0.20
N ASN A 84 -3.35 16.31 0.20
CA ASN A 84 -4.09 16.59 1.43
C ASN A 84 -5.53 16.06 1.34
N GLY A 85 -5.91 15.25 2.33
CA GLY A 85 -7.25 14.65 2.40
C GLY A 85 -7.42 13.35 1.61
N LEU A 86 -6.40 12.88 0.87
CA LEU A 86 -6.45 11.57 0.23
C LEU A 86 -6.21 10.45 1.26
N VAL A 87 -6.98 9.37 1.12
CA VAL A 87 -6.83 8.14 1.93
C VAL A 87 -6.32 7.05 1.01
N ILE A 88 -5.16 6.48 1.32
CA ILE A 88 -4.55 5.42 0.52
C ILE A 88 -4.37 4.15 1.33
N MET A 89 -4.38 3.03 0.64
CA MET A 89 -3.91 1.76 1.17
C MET A 89 -2.38 1.73 1.07
N GLU A 90 -1.73 1.45 2.20
CA GLU A 90 -0.29 1.19 2.23
C GLU A 90 -0.07 -0.21 2.78
N SER A 91 0.74 -1.02 2.10
CA SER A 91 1.00 -2.40 2.52
C SER A 91 1.98 -2.46 3.68
N PHE A 92 2.90 -1.49 3.77
CA PHE A 92 3.87 -1.41 4.84
C PHE A 92 4.28 0.05 5.10
N VAL A 93 4.32 0.42 6.38
CA VAL A 93 4.94 1.65 6.87
C VAL A 93 5.89 1.31 8.02
N PRO A 94 7.07 1.94 8.13
CA PRO A 94 7.99 1.70 9.22
C PRO A 94 7.44 2.33 10.51
N ALA A 95 6.57 1.59 11.20
CA ALA A 95 6.01 2.00 12.49
C ALA A 95 6.66 1.20 13.63
N PRO A 96 6.83 1.78 14.82
CA PRO A 96 7.42 1.08 15.97
C PRO A 96 6.70 -0.23 16.34
N THR A 97 5.41 -0.34 16.01
CA THR A 97 4.59 -1.54 16.23
C THR A 97 4.87 -2.67 15.23
N LEU A 98 5.60 -2.39 14.16
CA LEU A 98 5.98 -3.34 13.10
C LEU A 98 7.47 -3.65 13.17
N ASP A 99 8.02 -3.78 14.37
CA ASP A 99 9.43 -4.11 14.58
C ASP A 99 9.61 -5.64 14.62
N PHE A 100 9.72 -6.23 13.44
CA PHE A 100 9.99 -7.66 13.28
C PHE A 100 11.49 -7.95 13.21
N PRO A 101 11.94 -9.14 13.64
CA PRO A 101 13.35 -9.51 13.60
C PRO A 101 13.97 -9.36 12.21
N GLY A 102 15.04 -8.56 12.13
CA GLY A 102 15.76 -8.30 10.88
C GLY A 102 15.19 -7.21 9.99
N LEU A 103 13.97 -6.71 10.26
CA LEU A 103 13.33 -5.69 9.45
C LEU A 103 14.18 -4.41 9.36
N LYS A 104 14.59 -3.86 10.48
CA LYS A 104 15.42 -2.64 10.52
C LYS A 104 16.69 -2.78 9.69
N ALA A 105 17.43 -3.86 9.89
CA ALA A 105 18.66 -4.12 9.13
C ALA A 105 18.40 -4.29 7.62
N MET A 106 17.27 -4.86 7.25
CA MET A 106 16.86 -4.99 5.84
C MET A 106 16.54 -3.61 5.24
N LEU A 107 15.77 -2.77 5.95
CA LEU A 107 15.43 -1.42 5.49
C LEU A 107 16.67 -0.52 5.36
N GLU A 108 17.60 -0.58 6.30
CA GLU A 108 18.87 0.16 6.23
C GLU A 108 19.69 -0.24 5.00
N LYS A 109 19.81 -1.53 4.71
CA LYS A 109 20.48 -2.04 3.50
C LYS A 109 19.77 -1.62 2.23
N TYR A 110 18.44 -1.66 2.24
CA TYR A 110 17.63 -1.22 1.10
C TYR A 110 17.87 0.27 0.81
N GLN A 111 17.74 1.13 1.82
CA GLN A 111 17.96 2.57 1.69
C GLN A 111 19.35 2.91 1.17
N ALA A 112 20.38 2.24 1.69
CA ALA A 112 21.74 2.47 1.26
C ALA A 112 22.00 2.08 -0.20
N LYS A 113 21.30 1.05 -0.70
CA LYS A 113 21.52 0.50 -2.04
C LYS A 113 20.58 1.08 -3.10
N ALA A 114 19.37 1.41 -2.76
CA ALA A 114 18.32 1.83 -3.67
C ALA A 114 18.73 3.00 -4.60
N PRO A 115 19.39 4.09 -4.14
CA PRO A 115 19.78 5.19 -5.01
C PRO A 115 20.72 4.77 -6.14
N SER A 116 21.67 3.86 -5.88
CA SER A 116 22.61 3.38 -6.90
C SER A 116 21.93 2.53 -7.98
N LEU A 117 20.74 2.03 -7.72
CA LEU A 117 19.93 1.23 -8.64
C LEU A 117 18.81 2.05 -9.30
N GLY A 118 18.71 3.36 -9.02
CA GLY A 118 17.62 4.20 -9.51
C GLY A 118 16.26 3.84 -8.92
N ILE A 119 16.23 3.23 -7.73
CA ILE A 119 15.02 2.78 -7.04
C ILE A 119 14.68 3.79 -5.93
N ASP A 120 13.38 3.97 -5.67
CA ASP A 120 12.91 4.83 -4.58
C ASP A 120 13.40 4.32 -3.21
N PRO A 121 14.27 5.05 -2.50
CA PRO A 121 14.81 4.62 -1.20
C PRO A 121 13.77 4.56 -0.09
N LEU A 122 12.60 5.17 -0.29
CA LEU A 122 11.45 5.14 0.64
C LEU A 122 10.30 4.27 0.11
N GLY A 123 10.55 3.49 -0.94
CA GLY A 123 9.57 2.58 -1.56
C GLY A 123 9.30 1.32 -0.72
N TYR A 124 8.86 1.48 0.52
CA TYR A 124 8.68 0.37 1.46
C TYR A 124 7.43 -0.47 1.21
N GLY A 125 6.45 0.01 0.45
CA GLY A 125 5.13 -0.61 0.36
C GLY A 125 5.16 -2.11 0.08
N PHE A 126 6.08 -2.57 -0.78
CA PHE A 126 6.19 -3.99 -1.13
C PHE A 126 7.53 -4.62 -0.75
N THR A 127 8.52 -3.83 -0.39
CA THR A 127 9.90 -4.30 -0.18
C THR A 127 10.03 -5.37 0.92
N PRO A 128 9.45 -5.21 2.12
CA PRO A 128 9.52 -6.24 3.15
C PRO A 128 8.85 -7.55 2.73
N PHE A 129 7.73 -7.47 2.04
CA PHE A 129 7.03 -8.67 1.56
C PHE A 129 7.80 -9.41 0.47
N ALA A 130 8.40 -8.69 -0.47
CA ALA A 130 9.26 -9.29 -1.48
C ALA A 130 10.47 -9.99 -0.85
N TYR A 131 11.07 -9.40 0.18
CA TYR A 131 12.15 -10.03 0.94
C TYR A 131 11.66 -11.26 1.71
N ALA A 132 10.48 -11.18 2.34
CA ALA A 132 9.86 -12.28 3.07
C ALA A 132 9.60 -13.51 2.17
N VAL A 133 9.21 -13.31 0.90
CA VAL A 133 9.08 -14.42 -0.07
C VAL A 133 10.39 -15.21 -0.20
N GLY A 134 11.52 -14.49 -0.30
CA GLY A 134 12.85 -15.14 -0.31
C GLY A 134 13.16 -15.88 0.99
N GLN A 135 12.76 -15.33 2.14
CA GLN A 135 12.96 -15.99 3.43
C GLN A 135 12.11 -17.25 3.60
N VAL A 136 10.85 -17.24 3.14
CA VAL A 136 9.98 -18.42 3.14
C VAL A 136 10.60 -19.53 2.28
N LEU A 137 11.02 -19.19 1.05
CA LEU A 137 11.64 -20.14 0.15
C LEU A 137 12.93 -20.72 0.74
N ALA A 138 13.80 -19.89 1.30
CA ALA A 138 15.05 -20.35 1.91
C ALA A 138 14.78 -21.31 3.07
N GLN A 139 13.87 -20.98 3.99
CA GLN A 139 13.50 -21.85 5.10
C GLN A 139 12.91 -23.18 4.63
N ALA A 140 12.05 -23.15 3.60
CA ALA A 140 11.46 -24.37 3.04
C ALA A 140 12.54 -25.28 2.40
N VAL A 141 13.46 -24.72 1.60
CA VAL A 141 14.56 -25.46 0.98
C VAL A 141 15.51 -26.02 2.05
N GLU A 142 15.85 -25.24 3.05
CA GLU A 142 16.71 -25.69 4.15
C GLU A 142 16.09 -26.83 4.95
N ALA A 143 14.80 -26.80 5.20
CA ALA A 143 14.10 -27.83 5.95
C ALA A 143 13.90 -29.11 5.14
N THR A 144 13.50 -29.00 3.88
CA THR A 144 13.21 -30.16 3.02
C THR A 144 14.45 -30.74 2.36
N LYS A 145 15.56 -30.00 2.31
CA LYS A 145 16.77 -30.32 1.56
C LYS A 145 16.46 -30.66 0.09
N SER A 146 15.46 -30.00 -0.49
CA SER A 146 14.94 -30.27 -1.81
C SER A 146 14.64 -29.00 -2.58
N LEU A 147 14.75 -29.07 -3.91
CA LEU A 147 14.24 -28.06 -4.85
C LEU A 147 13.02 -28.57 -5.63
N ASP A 148 12.50 -29.72 -5.24
CA ASP A 148 11.28 -30.27 -5.80
C ASP A 148 10.08 -29.38 -5.41
N HIS A 149 9.32 -28.92 -6.40
CA HIS A 149 8.27 -27.92 -6.20
C HIS A 149 7.11 -28.48 -5.35
N ASP A 150 6.74 -29.75 -5.55
CA ASP A 150 5.63 -30.36 -4.82
C ASP A 150 5.99 -30.50 -3.33
N LYS A 151 7.22 -30.97 -3.05
CA LYS A 151 7.72 -31.06 -1.67
C LYS A 151 7.81 -29.70 -0.98
N LEU A 152 8.24 -28.66 -1.72
CA LEU A 152 8.31 -27.31 -1.19
C LEU A 152 6.89 -26.76 -0.92
N ALA A 153 5.95 -26.98 -1.82
CA ALA A 153 4.56 -26.54 -1.66
C ALA A 153 3.91 -27.23 -0.45
N ASP A 154 4.04 -28.55 -0.34
CA ASP A 154 3.52 -29.31 0.81
C ASP A 154 4.11 -28.79 2.13
N TYR A 155 5.41 -28.52 2.15
CA TYR A 155 6.06 -27.97 3.33
C TYR A 155 5.56 -26.57 3.68
N VAL A 156 5.43 -25.69 2.68
CA VAL A 156 4.96 -24.31 2.86
C VAL A 156 3.53 -24.27 3.39
N HIS A 157 2.65 -25.14 2.89
CA HIS A 157 1.27 -25.24 3.39
C HIS A 157 1.14 -25.79 4.81
N ALA A 158 2.12 -26.59 5.25
CA ALA A 158 2.08 -27.24 6.56
C ALA A 158 2.76 -26.46 7.68
N HIS A 159 3.51 -25.39 7.37
CA HIS A 159 4.39 -24.73 8.34
C HIS A 159 4.20 -23.22 8.36
N LYS A 160 4.68 -22.62 9.45
CA LYS A 160 4.78 -21.16 9.64
C LYS A 160 6.21 -20.71 9.46
N PHE A 161 6.38 -19.47 8.99
CA PHE A 161 7.67 -18.90 8.65
C PHE A 161 7.89 -17.58 9.40
N SER A 162 9.03 -17.44 10.07
CA SER A 162 9.43 -16.18 10.67
C SER A 162 10.14 -15.32 9.62
N THR A 163 9.61 -14.14 9.36
CA THR A 163 10.12 -13.25 8.31
C THR A 163 10.24 -11.81 8.80
N VAL A 164 10.88 -10.96 8.00
CA VAL A 164 10.92 -9.51 8.25
C VAL A 164 9.55 -8.83 8.16
N ALA A 165 8.55 -9.51 7.62
CA ALA A 165 7.15 -9.05 7.59
C ALA A 165 6.30 -9.68 8.71
N GLY A 166 6.93 -10.39 9.65
CA GLY A 166 6.26 -11.13 10.72
C GLY A 166 6.18 -12.63 10.48
N GLU A 167 5.31 -13.31 11.22
CA GLU A 167 5.03 -14.72 11.01
C GLU A 167 4.08 -14.89 9.83
N ILE A 168 4.44 -15.72 8.86
CA ILE A 168 3.64 -16.00 7.67
C ILE A 168 3.25 -17.47 7.64
N ALA A 169 1.99 -17.75 7.32
CA ALA A 169 1.48 -19.10 7.03
C ALA A 169 0.51 -19.03 5.85
N PHE A 170 0.40 -20.14 5.12
CA PHE A 170 -0.43 -20.21 3.93
C PHE A 170 -1.59 -21.19 4.13
N GLY A 171 -2.79 -20.76 3.71
CA GLY A 171 -3.96 -21.61 3.69
C GLY A 171 -3.97 -22.59 2.53
N LYS A 172 -5.03 -23.39 2.47
CA LYS A 172 -5.21 -24.42 1.45
C LYS A 172 -5.17 -23.89 0.01
N ASP A 173 -5.64 -22.66 -0.18
CA ASP A 173 -5.70 -22.01 -1.48
C ASP A 173 -4.44 -21.17 -1.79
N GLY A 174 -3.41 -21.27 -0.94
CA GLY A 174 -2.16 -20.53 -1.08
C GLY A 174 -2.24 -19.08 -0.56
N ASP A 175 -3.39 -18.64 -0.09
CA ASP A 175 -3.55 -17.33 0.51
C ASP A 175 -2.89 -17.28 1.88
N GLU A 176 -2.29 -16.15 2.23
CA GLU A 176 -1.76 -15.93 3.56
C GLU A 176 -2.91 -15.91 4.60
N VAL A 177 -2.80 -16.79 5.61
CA VAL A 177 -3.81 -16.89 6.67
C VAL A 177 -3.37 -16.28 8.00
N THR A 178 -2.09 -15.97 8.16
CA THR A 178 -1.61 -15.13 9.25
C THR A 178 -1.74 -13.70 8.81
N ALA A 179 -2.94 -13.14 8.99
CA ALA A 179 -3.10 -11.72 8.82
C ALA A 179 -2.21 -10.99 9.83
N VAL A 180 -1.06 -10.50 9.36
CA VAL A 180 -0.35 -9.40 10.02
C VAL A 180 -1.13 -8.10 9.71
N LEU A 181 -2.45 -8.20 9.75
CA LEU A 181 -3.31 -7.09 10.07
C LEU A 181 -3.12 -6.87 11.58
N HIS A 182 -1.98 -6.28 11.95
CA HIS A 182 -2.07 -5.41 13.08
C HIS A 182 -3.06 -4.33 12.66
N PRO A 183 -4.30 -4.34 13.20
CA PRO A 183 -5.05 -3.12 13.13
C PRO A 183 -4.04 -2.08 13.59
N ILE A 184 -3.89 -0.99 12.84
CA ILE A 184 -3.34 0.20 13.43
C ILE A 184 -4.34 0.54 14.54
N SER A 185 -4.15 -0.11 15.69
CA SER A 185 -4.85 0.13 16.93
C SER A 185 -4.33 1.43 17.51
N GLY A 186 -4.59 2.50 16.78
CA GLY A 186 -4.21 3.87 17.03
C GLY A 186 -5.16 4.79 16.30
N CYS A 187 -6.08 4.27 15.51
CA CYS A 187 -7.30 4.98 15.17
C CYS A 187 -8.34 4.75 16.28
N GLU A 188 -7.96 5.00 17.54
CA GLU A 188 -8.93 5.40 18.52
C GLU A 188 -9.64 6.63 17.93
N ARG A 189 -10.98 6.58 17.95
CA ARG A 189 -11.85 7.70 17.60
C ARG A 189 -11.58 8.90 18.52
N GLU A 190 -10.42 9.48 18.42
CA GLU A 190 -10.25 10.88 18.75
C GLU A 190 -10.67 11.67 17.52
N ARG A 191 -11.80 12.31 17.70
CA ARG A 191 -12.45 13.23 16.79
C ARG A 191 -11.41 14.08 16.08
N SER A 192 -11.42 14.02 14.75
CA SER A 192 -10.90 15.05 13.86
C SER A 192 -9.62 15.76 14.31
N ARG A 193 -8.51 15.07 14.32
CA ARG A 193 -7.21 15.74 14.26
C ARG A 193 -6.28 15.00 13.34
N ALA A 194 -6.12 15.59 12.17
CA ALA A 194 -4.98 15.47 11.28
C ALA A 194 -4.62 14.04 10.83
N VAL A 195 -5.11 13.66 9.65
CA VAL A 195 -4.29 12.84 8.73
C VAL A 195 -2.86 13.35 8.85
N PRO A 196 -1.85 12.49 9.07
CA PRO A 196 -0.46 12.96 9.09
C PRO A 196 -0.22 13.74 7.80
N ARG A 197 -0.03 15.05 7.93
CA ARG A 197 0.29 15.88 6.77
C ARG A 197 1.63 15.36 6.26
N TYR A 198 1.67 14.96 5.00
CA TYR A 198 2.93 14.76 4.31
C TYR A 198 3.79 15.99 4.54
N ARG A 199 4.94 15.83 5.18
CA ARG A 199 5.94 16.86 5.34
C ARG A 199 7.02 16.67 4.27
N ALA A 200 7.35 17.76 3.60
CA ALA A 200 8.41 17.76 2.61
C ALA A 200 9.76 17.34 3.22
N PRO A 201 10.71 16.84 2.41
CA PRO A 201 12.02 16.37 2.86
C PRO A 201 12.86 17.38 3.64
N ASP A 202 12.54 18.66 3.54
CA ASP A 202 13.24 19.77 4.24
C ASP A 202 12.74 19.99 5.68
N ASP A 203 11.81 19.17 6.17
CA ASP A 203 11.34 19.26 7.55
C ASP A 203 12.37 18.57 8.48
N PRO A 204 12.99 19.29 9.40
CA PRO A 204 14.06 18.78 10.28
C PRO A 204 13.61 17.62 11.18
N VAL A 205 12.32 17.30 11.26
CA VAL A 205 11.79 16.14 12.00
C VAL A 205 11.91 14.85 11.18
N ALA A 206 12.10 14.92 9.86
CA ALA A 206 12.31 13.73 9.01
C ALA A 206 13.73 13.15 9.14
N ALA A 207 14.66 13.84 9.77
CA ALA A 207 16.04 13.41 9.97
C ALA A 207 16.24 12.55 11.25
N GLY A 208 15.19 12.20 11.97
CA GLY A 208 15.24 11.50 13.26
C GLY A 208 14.57 10.12 13.28
N ILE A 209 14.35 9.47 12.11
CA ILE A 209 13.88 8.08 12.03
C ILE A 209 14.98 7.21 11.45
#